data_1f922807c412b917987c816662a511ff
#
_entry.id   1f922807c412b917987c816662a511ff
#
_cell.length_a   1.000
_cell.length_b   1.000
_cell.length_c   1.000
_cell.angle_alpha   90.00
_cell.angle_beta   90.00
_cell.angle_gamma   90.00
#
_symmetry.space_group_name_H-M   'P 1'
#
loop_
_entity.id
_entity.type
_entity.pdbx_description
1 polymer ?
#
loop_
_entity_poly.entity_id
_entity_poly.type
_entity_poly.pdbx_seq_one_letter_code
_entity_poly.pdbx_strand_id
1 'polypeptide(L)'
;FNIVEEGIKIREDLTVIMVAPKCPGSEVREEYKRGFGVPTLIAVHPENDPQGHGLVHAKAYAFATGGHRAGVLESSFVAEVKSDLMGEQTILCGILQTGSILSFNKMIEEGVDANYAAKLIQFGWETITEALKYGGITNMMDRLSNPGKIKAFELSEQLKEILAPLFKKHMDDIMSGKFSSTM
;
A
#
# COMPACT_ATOMS: atom_id res chain seq x y z
N PHE A 1 4.21 -4.23 -13.06
CA PHE A 1 3.50 -4.84 -14.20
C PHE A 1 3.51 -6.36 -14.08
N ASN A 2 2.42 -7.01 -14.44
CA ASN A 2 2.36 -8.46 -14.47
C ASN A 2 2.83 -8.96 -15.85
N ILE A 3 3.99 -9.54 -15.89
CA ILE A 3 4.63 -10.04 -17.12
C ILE A 3 3.70 -10.97 -17.90
N VAL A 4 2.99 -11.87 -17.20
CA VAL A 4 2.11 -12.87 -17.82
C VAL A 4 0.85 -12.23 -18.42
N GLU A 5 0.17 -11.37 -17.67
CA GLU A 5 -1.08 -10.72 -18.10
C GLU A 5 -0.82 -9.68 -19.20
N GLU A 6 0.33 -9.03 -19.21
CA GLU A 6 0.76 -8.08 -20.25
C GLU A 6 1.31 -8.77 -21.51
N GLY A 7 1.43 -10.10 -21.50
CA GLY A 7 1.96 -10.87 -22.62
C GLY A 7 3.41 -10.55 -22.96
N ILE A 8 4.20 -10.06 -22.01
CA ILE A 8 5.59 -9.69 -22.21
C ILE A 8 6.43 -10.97 -22.40
N LYS A 9 7.05 -11.11 -23.56
CA LYS A 9 7.96 -12.20 -23.85
C LYS A 9 9.37 -11.84 -23.41
N ILE A 10 9.86 -12.56 -22.43
CA ILE A 10 11.22 -12.39 -21.91
C ILE A 10 12.11 -13.48 -22.49
N ARG A 11 13.37 -13.14 -22.79
CA ARG A 11 14.35 -14.12 -23.24
C ARG A 11 14.59 -15.18 -22.17
N GLU A 12 14.67 -16.43 -22.57
CA GLU A 12 14.80 -17.59 -21.67
C GLU A 12 16.15 -17.64 -20.91
N ASP A 13 17.18 -16.97 -21.44
CA ASP A 13 18.52 -16.89 -20.83
C ASP A 13 18.63 -15.87 -19.70
N LEU A 14 17.58 -15.07 -19.43
CA LEU A 14 17.58 -14.04 -18.40
C LEU A 14 16.97 -14.55 -17.10
N THR A 15 17.58 -14.16 -15.98
CA THR A 15 16.95 -14.28 -14.66
C THR A 15 16.14 -13.02 -14.38
N VAL A 16 14.86 -13.18 -14.09
CA VAL A 16 13.94 -12.08 -13.79
C VAL A 16 13.50 -12.15 -12.34
N ILE A 17 13.82 -11.10 -11.61
CA ILE A 17 13.47 -10.95 -10.20
C ILE A 17 12.65 -9.70 -9.97
N MET A 18 11.86 -9.71 -8.92
CA MET A 18 11.18 -8.55 -8.39
C MET A 18 11.71 -8.24 -6.99
N VAL A 19 11.98 -6.98 -6.73
CA VAL A 19 12.27 -6.46 -5.40
C VAL A 19 11.44 -5.20 -5.22
N ALA A 20 10.36 -5.29 -4.47
CA ALA A 20 9.34 -4.26 -4.35
C ALA A 20 9.23 -3.73 -2.90
N PRO A 21 9.95 -2.66 -2.56
CA PRO A 21 9.76 -1.95 -1.29
C PRO A 21 8.35 -1.35 -1.22
N LYS A 22 7.69 -1.45 -0.07
CA LYS A 22 6.31 -1.02 0.13
C LYS A 22 6.20 0.45 0.57
N CYS A 23 6.80 1.34 -0.22
CA CYS A 23 6.64 2.80 -0.12
C CYS A 23 7.21 3.48 -1.38
N PRO A 24 6.97 4.79 -1.57
CA PRO A 24 7.60 5.57 -2.64
C PRO A 24 9.13 5.49 -2.59
N GLY A 25 9.79 5.52 -3.75
CA GLY A 25 11.25 5.37 -3.86
C GLY A 25 12.05 6.44 -3.08
N SER A 26 11.51 7.65 -2.93
CA SER A 26 12.07 8.69 -2.06
C SER A 26 12.17 8.24 -0.61
N GLU A 27 11.11 7.60 -0.09
CA GLU A 27 11.06 7.12 1.29
C GLU A 27 11.99 5.93 1.52
N VAL A 28 12.16 5.04 0.54
CA VAL A 28 13.18 3.98 0.61
C VAL A 28 14.56 4.60 0.87
N ARG A 29 14.89 5.68 0.16
CA ARG A 29 16.16 6.40 0.30
C ARG A 29 16.31 7.06 1.66
N GLU A 30 15.27 7.73 2.15
CA GLU A 30 15.33 8.42 3.46
C GLU A 30 15.40 7.42 4.62
N GLU A 31 14.63 6.34 4.60
CA GLU A 31 14.70 5.29 5.61
C GLU A 31 16.06 4.58 5.61
N TYR A 32 16.64 4.35 4.43
CA TYR A 32 17.98 3.81 4.32
C TYR A 32 19.03 4.70 4.99
N LYS A 33 18.99 6.03 4.74
CA LYS A 33 19.91 7.01 5.37
C LYS A 33 19.76 7.07 6.89
N ARG A 34 18.55 6.91 7.39
CA ARG A 34 18.24 6.87 8.84
C ARG A 34 18.70 5.58 9.51
N GLY A 35 19.19 4.60 8.75
CA GLY A 35 19.58 3.29 9.26
C GLY A 35 18.43 2.30 9.41
N PHE A 36 17.24 2.69 8.97
CA PHE A 36 16.04 1.84 8.88
C PHE A 36 15.92 1.20 7.49
N GLY A 37 14.85 0.45 7.30
CA GLY A 37 14.48 -0.12 6.02
C GLY A 37 12.98 -0.03 5.82
N VAL A 38 12.55 -0.45 4.64
CA VAL A 38 11.14 -0.55 4.27
C VAL A 38 10.79 -2.01 4.04
N PRO A 39 9.63 -2.49 4.52
CA PRO A 39 9.16 -3.84 4.20
C PRO A 39 9.19 -4.07 2.70
N THR A 40 9.77 -5.19 2.27
CA THR A 40 10.06 -5.44 0.86
C THR A 40 9.54 -6.80 0.45
N LEU A 41 8.78 -6.86 -0.64
CA LEU A 41 8.41 -8.12 -1.28
C LEU A 41 9.48 -8.50 -2.30
N ILE A 42 9.78 -9.81 -2.38
CA ILE A 42 10.68 -10.35 -3.39
C ILE A 42 10.00 -11.51 -4.11
N ALA A 43 10.29 -11.63 -5.40
CA ALA A 43 9.83 -12.76 -6.20
C ALA A 43 10.82 -13.08 -7.32
N VAL A 44 10.71 -14.30 -7.82
CA VAL A 44 11.39 -14.77 -9.03
C VAL A 44 10.32 -15.11 -10.06
N HIS A 45 10.52 -14.72 -11.31
CA HIS A 45 9.63 -15.14 -12.39
C HIS A 45 9.94 -16.62 -12.71
N PRO A 46 8.96 -17.54 -12.59
CA PRO A 46 9.24 -18.98 -12.64
C PRO A 46 9.86 -19.46 -13.97
N GLU A 47 9.48 -18.81 -15.07
CA GLU A 47 9.94 -19.17 -16.42
C GLU A 47 11.29 -18.53 -16.78
N ASN A 48 11.82 -17.65 -15.93
CA ASN A 48 13.01 -16.86 -16.19
C ASN A 48 13.99 -16.91 -15.02
N ASP A 49 14.46 -18.12 -14.70
CA ASP A 49 15.56 -18.35 -13.76
C ASP A 49 16.36 -19.60 -14.18
N PRO A 50 17.04 -19.56 -15.34
CA PRO A 50 17.68 -20.72 -15.94
C PRO A 50 18.78 -21.33 -15.06
N GLN A 51 19.35 -20.56 -14.14
CA GLN A 51 20.42 -21.02 -13.24
C GLN A 51 19.91 -21.33 -11.82
N GLY A 52 18.65 -21.03 -11.50
CA GLY A 52 18.07 -21.22 -10.17
C GLY A 52 18.63 -20.26 -9.11
N HIS A 53 19.24 -19.14 -9.51
CA HIS A 53 19.85 -18.17 -8.60
C HIS A 53 18.98 -16.94 -8.31
N GLY A 54 17.81 -16.84 -8.92
CA GLY A 54 16.95 -15.65 -8.84
C GLY A 54 16.61 -15.24 -7.41
N LEU A 55 16.25 -16.20 -6.56
CA LEU A 55 15.91 -15.91 -5.17
C LEU A 55 17.11 -15.37 -4.37
N VAL A 56 18.30 -15.89 -4.60
CA VAL A 56 19.52 -15.38 -3.94
C VAL A 56 19.81 -13.96 -4.38
N HIS A 57 19.66 -13.66 -5.67
CA HIS A 57 19.83 -12.30 -6.20
C HIS A 57 18.78 -11.34 -5.64
N ALA A 58 17.51 -11.75 -5.57
CA ALA A 58 16.44 -10.92 -4.99
C ALA A 58 16.70 -10.61 -3.50
N LYS A 59 17.12 -11.62 -2.73
CA LYS A 59 17.51 -11.43 -1.31
C LYS A 59 18.72 -10.50 -1.17
N ALA A 60 19.73 -10.66 -2.00
CA ALA A 60 20.91 -9.80 -1.99
C ALA A 60 20.55 -8.34 -2.32
N TYR A 61 19.68 -8.12 -3.31
CA TYR A 61 19.22 -6.79 -3.66
C TYR A 61 18.39 -6.16 -2.53
N ALA A 62 17.44 -6.89 -1.96
CA ALA A 62 16.66 -6.42 -0.82
C ALA A 62 17.55 -6.10 0.39
N PHE A 63 18.61 -6.87 0.62
CA PHE A 63 19.61 -6.59 1.65
C PHE A 63 20.34 -5.28 1.36
N ALA A 64 20.83 -5.10 0.14
CA ALA A 64 21.58 -3.91 -0.27
C ALA A 64 20.77 -2.61 -0.17
N THR A 65 19.44 -2.68 -0.38
CA THR A 65 18.53 -1.54 -0.25
C THR A 65 18.02 -1.31 1.18
N GLY A 66 18.41 -2.14 2.12
CA GLY A 66 18.04 -2.02 3.53
C GLY A 66 16.73 -2.70 3.92
N GLY A 67 16.04 -3.36 2.99
CA GLY A 67 14.76 -4.03 3.26
C GLY A 67 14.83 -5.08 4.37
N HIS A 68 15.98 -5.76 4.53
CA HIS A 68 16.22 -6.73 5.59
C HIS A 68 16.03 -6.18 7.02
N ARG A 69 16.15 -4.86 7.21
CA ARG A 69 15.98 -4.20 8.51
C ARG A 69 14.52 -4.08 8.93
N ALA A 70 13.60 -4.06 7.96
CA ALA A 70 12.16 -3.95 8.20
C ALA A 70 11.41 -5.26 7.96
N GLY A 71 11.95 -6.13 7.11
CA GLY A 71 11.40 -7.44 6.77
C GLY A 71 11.34 -7.66 5.26
N VAL A 72 11.66 -8.89 4.85
CA VAL A 72 11.61 -9.33 3.45
C VAL A 72 10.70 -10.55 3.36
N LEU A 73 9.67 -10.46 2.52
CA LEU A 73 8.69 -11.53 2.31
C LEU A 73 8.78 -12.06 0.88
N GLU A 74 8.83 -13.37 0.73
CA GLU A 74 8.71 -14.02 -0.57
C GLU A 74 7.26 -13.93 -1.05
N SER A 75 7.07 -13.55 -2.30
CA SER A 75 5.78 -13.32 -2.95
C SER A 75 5.81 -13.83 -4.40
N SER A 76 4.91 -13.37 -5.22
CA SER A 76 4.90 -13.58 -6.66
C SER A 76 4.62 -12.27 -7.39
N PHE A 77 4.99 -12.18 -8.67
CA PHE A 77 4.67 -11.00 -9.49
C PHE A 77 3.18 -10.69 -9.50
N VAL A 78 2.35 -11.72 -9.64
CA VAL A 78 0.88 -11.57 -9.65
C VAL A 78 0.33 -11.08 -8.31
N ALA A 79 0.78 -11.67 -7.21
CA ALA A 79 0.30 -11.29 -5.88
C ALA A 79 0.73 -9.87 -5.52
N GLU A 80 1.94 -9.48 -5.90
CA GLU A 80 2.46 -8.13 -5.65
C GLU A 80 1.64 -7.10 -6.41
N VAL A 81 1.48 -7.25 -7.72
CA VAL A 81 0.72 -6.30 -8.55
C VAL A 81 -0.71 -6.12 -8.03
N LYS A 82 -1.39 -7.23 -7.70
CA LYS A 82 -2.75 -7.17 -7.15
C LYS A 82 -2.83 -6.45 -5.81
N SER A 83 -1.95 -6.79 -4.89
CA SER A 83 -1.99 -6.24 -3.54
C SER A 83 -1.53 -4.78 -3.49
N ASP A 84 -0.51 -4.43 -4.24
CA ASP A 84 0.06 -3.10 -4.27
C ASP A 84 -0.92 -2.09 -4.88
N LEU A 85 -1.32 -2.32 -6.14
CA LEU A 85 -2.26 -1.43 -6.82
C LEU A 85 -3.60 -1.31 -6.08
N MET A 86 -4.12 -2.42 -5.56
CA MET A 86 -5.36 -2.38 -4.79
C MET A 86 -5.19 -1.59 -3.49
N GLY A 87 -4.18 -1.87 -2.71
CA GLY A 87 -3.96 -1.22 -1.41
C GLY A 87 -3.58 0.25 -1.54
N GLU A 88 -2.63 0.57 -2.42
CA GLU A 88 -2.18 1.94 -2.61
C GLU A 88 -3.31 2.84 -3.10
N GLN A 89 -4.02 2.44 -4.13
CA GLN A 89 -4.95 3.33 -4.80
C GLN A 89 -6.31 3.42 -4.12
N THR A 90 -6.74 2.38 -3.41
CA THR A 90 -8.00 2.45 -2.66
C THR A 90 -7.79 3.08 -1.28
N ILE A 91 -6.94 2.49 -0.44
CA ILE A 91 -6.82 2.87 0.98
C ILE A 91 -5.84 4.03 1.15
N LEU A 92 -4.58 3.84 0.71
CA LEU A 92 -3.51 4.76 1.05
C LEU A 92 -3.63 6.10 0.34
N CYS A 93 -4.10 6.12 -0.91
CA CYS A 93 -4.27 7.35 -1.66
C CYS A 93 -5.75 7.74 -1.78
N GLY A 94 -6.62 6.82 -2.20
CA GLY A 94 -8.03 7.11 -2.47
C GLY A 94 -8.81 7.55 -1.23
N ILE A 95 -8.92 6.68 -0.23
CA ILE A 95 -9.70 6.98 0.99
C ILE A 95 -9.02 8.05 1.84
N LEU A 96 -7.71 7.97 2.04
CA LEU A 96 -6.97 8.95 2.84
C LEU A 96 -7.15 10.36 2.26
N GLN A 97 -6.96 10.52 0.96
CA GLN A 97 -7.16 11.81 0.28
C GLN A 97 -8.61 12.29 0.39
N THR A 98 -9.56 11.44 0.00
CA THR A 98 -10.99 11.82 -0.04
C THR A 98 -11.53 12.13 1.35
N GLY A 99 -11.25 11.28 2.33
CA GLY A 99 -11.66 11.49 3.70
C GLY A 99 -11.06 12.76 4.30
N SER A 100 -9.79 13.03 4.03
CA SER A 100 -9.11 14.26 4.49
C SER A 100 -9.74 15.51 3.89
N ILE A 101 -9.98 15.54 2.58
CA ILE A 101 -10.59 16.69 1.89
C ILE A 101 -12.02 16.95 2.39
N LEU A 102 -12.84 15.90 2.48
CA LEU A 102 -14.22 16.05 2.94
C LEU A 102 -14.29 16.54 4.39
N SER A 103 -13.48 15.99 5.26
CA SER A 103 -13.40 16.41 6.66
C SER A 103 -12.88 17.83 6.79
N PHE A 104 -11.84 18.20 6.04
CA PHE A 104 -11.30 19.54 6.01
C PHE A 104 -12.37 20.56 5.60
N ASN A 105 -13.01 20.34 4.44
CA ASN A 105 -14.02 21.27 3.92
C ASN A 105 -15.16 21.44 4.93
N LYS A 106 -15.63 20.36 5.55
CA LYS A 106 -16.71 20.43 6.53
C LYS A 106 -16.31 21.20 7.78
N MET A 107 -15.08 21.05 8.28
CA MET A 107 -14.58 21.87 9.40
C MET A 107 -14.50 23.35 9.05
N ILE A 108 -14.05 23.69 7.84
CA ILE A 108 -14.02 25.10 7.38
C ILE A 108 -15.43 25.69 7.29
N GLU A 109 -16.41 24.97 6.74
CA GLU A 109 -17.81 25.38 6.70
C GLU A 109 -18.38 25.70 8.09
N GLU A 110 -17.94 24.98 9.12
CA GLU A 110 -18.34 25.20 10.53
C GLU A 110 -17.46 26.24 11.25
N GLY A 111 -16.59 26.97 10.52
CA GLY A 111 -15.80 28.07 11.05
C GLY A 111 -14.48 27.70 11.75
N VAL A 112 -14.00 26.46 11.58
CA VAL A 112 -12.71 26.04 12.11
C VAL A 112 -11.58 26.67 11.29
N ASP A 113 -10.54 27.18 11.95
CA ASP A 113 -9.36 27.74 11.28
C ASP A 113 -8.68 26.71 10.35
N ALA A 114 -8.33 27.15 9.14
CA ALA A 114 -7.81 26.26 8.10
C ALA A 114 -6.48 25.59 8.49
N ASN A 115 -5.56 26.33 9.13
CA ASN A 115 -4.28 25.75 9.55
C ASN A 115 -4.48 24.74 10.67
N TYR A 116 -5.39 25.02 11.59
CA TYR A 116 -5.75 24.12 12.66
C TYR A 116 -6.39 22.84 12.10
N ALA A 117 -7.37 22.95 11.21
CA ALA A 117 -8.03 21.80 10.57
C ALA A 117 -7.03 20.90 9.82
N ALA A 118 -6.14 21.51 9.03
CA ALA A 118 -5.11 20.77 8.28
C ALA A 118 -4.17 20.01 9.22
N LYS A 119 -3.69 20.65 10.29
CA LYS A 119 -2.82 20.01 11.28
C LYS A 119 -3.51 18.89 12.06
N LEU A 120 -4.77 19.09 12.43
CA LEU A 120 -5.55 18.09 13.15
C LEU A 120 -5.74 16.81 12.30
N ILE A 121 -6.03 16.94 11.02
CA ILE A 121 -6.15 15.82 10.09
C ILE A 121 -4.80 15.10 9.93
N GLN A 122 -3.71 15.85 9.71
CA GLN A 122 -2.37 15.28 9.58
C GLN A 122 -2.00 14.46 10.82
N PHE A 123 -2.07 15.04 12.00
CA PHE A 123 -1.72 14.36 13.25
C PHE A 123 -2.66 13.20 13.57
N GLY A 124 -3.93 13.30 13.18
CA GLY A 124 -4.89 12.22 13.28
C GLY A 124 -4.46 10.99 12.48
N TRP A 125 -4.08 11.16 11.23
CA TRP A 125 -3.55 10.08 10.39
C TRP A 125 -2.27 9.48 10.95
N GLU A 126 -1.30 10.30 11.34
CA GLU A 126 -0.04 9.85 11.92
C GLU A 126 -0.28 8.98 13.17
N THR A 127 -1.12 9.46 14.07
CA THR A 127 -1.42 8.76 15.33
C THR A 127 -2.18 7.45 15.10
N ILE A 128 -3.17 7.45 14.22
CA ILE A 128 -4.01 6.26 14.00
C ILE A 128 -3.25 5.18 13.23
N THR A 129 -2.41 5.57 12.27
CA THR A 129 -1.56 4.63 11.53
C THR A 129 -0.48 4.01 12.41
N GLU A 130 0.07 4.75 13.37
CA GLU A 130 0.98 4.19 14.37
C GLU A 130 0.28 3.13 15.24
N ALA A 131 -0.99 3.33 15.56
CA ALA A 131 -1.78 2.34 16.30
C ALA A 131 -1.98 1.03 15.53
N LEU A 132 -2.05 1.08 14.18
CA LEU A 132 -2.14 -0.12 13.33
C LEU A 132 -0.89 -1.01 13.42
N LYS A 133 0.27 -0.42 13.66
CA LYS A 133 1.57 -1.10 13.67
C LYS A 133 1.67 -2.21 14.70
N TYR A 134 1.01 -2.07 15.82
CA TYR A 134 1.15 -2.94 16.99
C TYR A 134 -0.04 -3.87 17.25
N GLY A 135 -0.86 -4.14 16.29
CA GLY A 135 -2.00 -5.05 16.47
C GLY A 135 -3.14 -4.83 15.47
N GLY A 136 -2.85 -4.11 14.39
CA GLY A 136 -3.80 -3.89 13.31
C GLY A 136 -5.04 -3.10 13.70
N ILE A 137 -6.10 -3.27 12.91
CA ILE A 137 -7.37 -2.54 13.08
C ILE A 137 -7.99 -2.75 14.46
N THR A 138 -7.91 -3.96 15.02
CA THR A 138 -8.45 -4.26 16.35
C THR A 138 -7.78 -3.39 17.40
N ASN A 139 -6.44 -3.33 17.43
CA ASN A 139 -5.72 -2.50 18.39
C ASN A 139 -6.01 -1.00 18.19
N MET A 140 -6.12 -0.55 16.95
CA MET A 140 -6.51 0.82 16.64
C MET A 140 -7.90 1.15 17.22
N MET A 141 -8.89 0.30 16.96
CA MET A 141 -10.26 0.50 17.45
C MET A 141 -10.35 0.43 18.98
N ASP A 142 -9.57 -0.42 19.63
CA ASP A 142 -9.58 -0.57 21.09
C ASP A 142 -9.08 0.68 21.83
N ARG A 143 -8.33 1.53 21.16
CA ARG A 143 -7.86 2.81 21.72
C ARG A 143 -8.89 3.94 21.67
N LEU A 144 -9.98 3.75 20.93
CA LEU A 144 -11.06 4.74 20.86
C LEU A 144 -11.97 4.66 22.10
N SER A 145 -12.61 5.79 22.44
CA SER A 145 -13.71 5.80 23.41
C SER A 145 -14.90 5.01 22.89
N ASN A 146 -15.76 4.48 23.80
CA ASN A 146 -16.93 3.73 23.38
C ASN A 146 -17.87 4.49 22.43
N PRO A 147 -18.21 5.77 22.67
CA PRO A 147 -18.98 6.56 21.70
C PRO A 147 -18.27 6.69 20.35
N GLY A 148 -16.93 6.87 20.34
CA GLY A 148 -16.13 6.94 19.13
C GLY A 148 -16.14 5.64 18.33
N LYS A 149 -16.03 4.48 19.01
CA LYS A 149 -16.13 3.17 18.37
C LYS A 149 -17.48 2.97 17.68
N ILE A 150 -18.57 3.26 18.38
CA ILE A 150 -19.94 3.10 17.86
C ILE A 150 -20.12 3.95 16.62
N LYS A 151 -19.73 5.23 16.68
CA LYS A 151 -19.90 6.15 15.54
C LYS A 151 -19.02 5.80 14.36
N ALA A 152 -17.78 5.38 14.60
CA ALA A 152 -16.89 4.90 13.55
C ALA A 152 -17.44 3.64 12.88
N PHE A 153 -18.03 2.72 13.64
CA PHE A 153 -18.65 1.52 13.10
C PHE A 153 -19.88 1.84 12.24
N GLU A 154 -20.80 2.67 12.72
CA GLU A 154 -21.98 3.13 11.96
C GLU A 154 -21.56 3.76 10.62
N LEU A 155 -20.57 4.65 10.65
CA LEU A 155 -20.05 5.28 9.43
C LEU A 155 -19.40 4.27 8.50
N SER A 156 -18.66 3.32 9.03
CA SER A 156 -18.04 2.24 8.26
C SER A 156 -19.07 1.40 7.51
N GLU A 157 -20.19 1.06 8.14
CA GLU A 157 -21.26 0.29 7.47
C GLU A 157 -21.85 1.07 6.27
N GLN A 158 -22.09 2.37 6.43
CA GLN A 158 -22.58 3.22 5.34
C GLN A 158 -21.54 3.35 4.21
N LEU A 159 -20.26 3.47 4.56
CA LEU A 159 -19.18 3.56 3.57
C LEU A 159 -18.98 2.26 2.78
N LYS A 160 -19.21 1.10 3.39
CA LYS A 160 -19.14 -0.20 2.69
C LYS A 160 -20.08 -0.27 1.50
N GLU A 161 -21.30 0.23 1.62
CA GLU A 161 -22.28 0.23 0.52
C GLU A 161 -21.80 1.05 -0.69
N ILE A 162 -21.11 2.16 -0.42
CA ILE A 162 -20.58 3.06 -1.45
C ILE A 162 -19.28 2.53 -2.04
N LEU A 163 -18.39 2.05 -1.20
CA LEU A 163 -17.01 1.71 -1.60
C LEU A 163 -16.89 0.30 -2.21
N ALA A 164 -17.71 -0.67 -1.77
CA ALA A 164 -17.58 -2.04 -2.25
C ALA A 164 -17.70 -2.18 -3.78
N PRO A 165 -18.67 -1.54 -4.46
CA PRO A 165 -18.74 -1.60 -5.93
C PRO A 165 -17.55 -0.90 -6.61
N LEU A 166 -17.03 0.18 -6.03
CA LEU A 166 -15.85 0.88 -6.55
C LEU A 166 -14.59 0.03 -6.43
N PHE A 167 -14.40 -0.62 -5.28
CA PHE A 167 -13.27 -1.51 -5.03
C PHE A 167 -13.31 -2.75 -5.92
N LYS A 168 -14.51 -3.33 -6.08
CA LYS A 168 -14.69 -4.44 -7.02
C LYS A 168 -14.30 -4.05 -8.43
N LYS A 169 -14.83 -2.92 -8.93
CA LYS A 169 -14.51 -2.42 -10.26
C LYS A 169 -13.02 -2.18 -10.45
N HIS A 170 -12.36 -1.58 -9.45
CA HIS A 170 -10.92 -1.33 -9.49
C HIS A 170 -10.11 -2.63 -9.55
N MET A 171 -10.47 -3.62 -8.76
CA MET A 171 -9.85 -4.95 -8.84
C MET A 171 -10.07 -5.62 -10.20
N ASP A 172 -11.28 -5.52 -10.76
CA ASP A 172 -11.58 -6.05 -12.09
C ASP A 172 -10.71 -5.35 -13.18
N ASP A 173 -10.50 -4.03 -13.08
CA ASP A 173 -9.63 -3.27 -13.98
C ASP A 173 -8.15 -3.67 -13.84
N ILE A 174 -7.67 -3.97 -12.61
CA ILE A 174 -6.32 -4.50 -12.37
C ILE A 174 -6.18 -5.90 -12.99
N MET A 175 -7.14 -6.78 -12.72
CA MET A 175 -7.11 -8.18 -13.17
C MET A 175 -7.18 -8.35 -14.68
N SER A 176 -7.89 -7.46 -15.37
CA SER A 176 -8.05 -7.48 -16.81
C SER A 176 -6.91 -6.79 -17.58
N GLY A 177 -5.92 -6.20 -16.88
CA GLY A 177 -4.87 -5.39 -17.51
C GLY A 177 -5.34 -4.02 -18.00
N LYS A 178 -6.61 -3.67 -17.83
CA LYS A 178 -7.16 -2.38 -18.26
C LYS A 178 -6.48 -1.21 -17.52
N PHE A 179 -6.14 -1.39 -16.26
CA PHE A 179 -5.39 -0.40 -15.49
C PHE A 179 -4.06 -0.06 -16.17
N SER A 180 -3.30 -1.06 -16.58
CA SER A 180 -2.00 -0.88 -17.23
C SER A 180 -2.12 -0.23 -18.62
N SER A 181 -3.22 -0.47 -19.32
CA SER A 181 -3.45 0.11 -20.67
C SER A 181 -3.79 1.60 -20.66
N THR A 182 -4.05 2.19 -19.48
CA THR A 182 -4.35 3.62 -19.33
C THR A 182 -3.11 4.46 -18.98
N MET A 183 -1.98 3.83 -18.80
CA MET A 183 -0.67 4.48 -18.60
C MET A 183 0.13 4.56 -19.90
#